data_556fd2d34806f9c5740f950d9f1f0ec5
#
_entry.id   556fd2d34806f9c5740f950d9f1f0ec5
#
_cell.length_a   1.000
_cell.length_b   1.000
_cell.length_c   1.000
_cell.angle_alpha   90.00
_cell.angle_beta   90.00
_cell.angle_gamma   90.00
#
_symmetry.space_group_name_H-M   'P 1'
#
loop_
_entity.id
_entity.type
_entity.pdbx_description
1 polymer ?
#
loop_
_entity_poly.entity_id
_entity_poly.type
_entity_poly.pdbx_seq_one_letter_code
_entity_poly.pdbx_strand_id
1 'polypeptide(L)'
;MKHQKNYSIFDKEKIVAAVVFVALIIVVTVALTVTFCKGEEALVKVYALCKPGSQVTVRRTPSKGAQEVGFLEVGDDFLTDGTSSNGYIRCYGIGEYGEGWVYCGYVTEYEPDPVFQTYCCVAKTRVACRRWMNGPKVERSPWLVNGSDVQVFYIAGDWACTSRGYIQSEWLEVDPQ
;
A
#
# COMPACT_ATOMS: atom_id res chain seq x y z
N MET A 1 -42.19 -18.71 -67.88
CA MET A 1 -42.10 -19.71 -66.81
C MET A 1 -41.12 -19.23 -65.75
N LYS A 2 -41.63 -18.83 -64.53
CA LYS A 2 -40.82 -18.38 -63.42
C LYS A 2 -40.46 -19.60 -62.55
N HIS A 3 -39.19 -19.97 -62.51
CA HIS A 3 -38.71 -21.00 -61.59
C HIS A 3 -38.69 -20.41 -60.16
N GLN A 4 -39.64 -20.82 -59.33
CA GLN A 4 -39.66 -20.56 -57.89
C GLN A 4 -38.66 -21.53 -57.25
N LYS A 5 -37.50 -21.03 -56.74
CA LYS A 5 -36.57 -21.82 -55.92
C LYS A 5 -37.24 -22.07 -54.58
N ASN A 6 -37.65 -23.28 -54.34
CA ASN A 6 -38.04 -23.77 -53.02
C ASN A 6 -36.77 -23.85 -52.14
N TYR A 7 -36.55 -22.85 -51.30
CA TYR A 7 -35.61 -22.96 -50.20
C TYR A 7 -36.22 -23.89 -49.17
N SER A 8 -35.62 -25.04 -49.02
CA SER A 8 -36.03 -26.12 -48.12
C SER A 8 -35.99 -25.62 -46.63
N ILE A 9 -36.98 -26.03 -45.85
CA ILE A 9 -37.07 -25.78 -44.40
C ILE A 9 -35.82 -26.29 -43.67
N PHE A 10 -35.15 -27.30 -44.23
CA PHE A 10 -33.87 -27.85 -43.75
C PHE A 10 -32.71 -26.84 -43.71
N ASP A 11 -32.71 -25.82 -44.57
CA ASP A 11 -31.66 -24.79 -44.57
C ASP A 11 -31.84 -23.77 -43.44
N LYS A 12 -33.08 -23.53 -42.98
CA LYS A 12 -33.35 -22.63 -41.86
C LYS A 12 -32.87 -23.21 -40.52
N GLU A 13 -33.06 -24.50 -40.30
CA GLU A 13 -32.59 -25.14 -39.05
C GLU A 13 -31.06 -25.16 -38.97
N LYS A 14 -30.36 -25.40 -40.07
CA LYS A 14 -28.90 -25.32 -40.12
C LYS A 14 -28.38 -23.89 -39.84
N ILE A 15 -29.07 -22.87 -40.37
CA ILE A 15 -28.70 -21.48 -40.14
C ILE A 15 -28.90 -21.13 -38.66
N VAL A 16 -30.03 -21.52 -38.04
CA VAL A 16 -30.30 -21.30 -36.65
C VAL A 16 -29.26 -22.00 -35.75
N ALA A 17 -28.93 -23.27 -36.05
CA ALA A 17 -27.89 -23.99 -35.31
C ALA A 17 -26.52 -23.35 -35.42
N ALA A 18 -26.13 -22.86 -36.61
CA ALA A 18 -24.87 -22.14 -36.79
C ALA A 18 -24.82 -20.81 -36.00
N VAL A 19 -25.92 -20.05 -36.01
CA VAL A 19 -26.01 -18.79 -35.25
C VAL A 19 -25.92 -19.04 -33.72
N VAL A 20 -26.61 -20.06 -33.21
CA VAL A 20 -26.53 -20.45 -31.78
C VAL A 20 -25.13 -20.88 -31.41
N PHE A 21 -24.45 -21.69 -32.29
CA PHE A 21 -23.07 -22.14 -32.04
C PHE A 21 -22.07 -20.99 -32.00
N VAL A 22 -22.19 -19.99 -32.91
CA VAL A 22 -21.34 -18.79 -32.92
C VAL A 22 -21.61 -17.94 -31.69
N ALA A 23 -22.87 -17.74 -31.27
CA ALA A 23 -23.21 -17.03 -30.07
C ALA A 23 -22.63 -17.71 -28.82
N LEU A 24 -22.64 -19.01 -28.73
CA LEU A 24 -22.05 -19.78 -27.63
C LEU A 24 -20.53 -19.62 -27.57
N ILE A 25 -19.84 -19.63 -28.71
CA ILE A 25 -18.39 -19.35 -28.77
C ILE A 25 -18.08 -17.96 -28.29
N ILE A 26 -18.86 -16.96 -28.70
CA ILE A 26 -18.66 -15.58 -28.25
C ILE A 26 -18.84 -15.45 -26.74
N VAL A 27 -19.87 -16.07 -26.16
CA VAL A 27 -20.11 -16.06 -24.71
C VAL A 27 -18.98 -16.74 -23.95
N VAL A 28 -18.49 -17.89 -24.44
CA VAL A 28 -17.38 -18.62 -23.82
C VAL A 28 -16.07 -17.83 -23.92
N THR A 29 -15.78 -17.21 -25.07
CA THR A 29 -14.59 -16.37 -25.24
C THR A 29 -14.64 -15.11 -24.37
N VAL A 30 -15.78 -14.43 -24.26
CA VAL A 30 -15.95 -13.28 -23.36
C VAL A 30 -15.80 -13.71 -21.89
N ALA A 31 -16.39 -14.83 -21.49
CA ALA A 31 -16.25 -15.35 -20.14
C ALA A 31 -14.79 -15.71 -19.80
N LEU A 32 -14.06 -16.34 -20.73
CA LEU A 32 -12.64 -16.65 -20.57
C LEU A 32 -11.78 -15.37 -20.50
N THR A 33 -12.03 -14.37 -21.34
CA THR A 33 -11.27 -13.11 -21.30
C THR A 33 -11.54 -12.35 -20.01
N VAL A 34 -12.76 -12.30 -19.50
CA VAL A 34 -13.07 -11.65 -18.20
C VAL A 34 -12.41 -12.42 -17.04
N THR A 35 -12.28 -13.74 -17.13
CA THR A 35 -11.59 -14.54 -16.09
C THR A 35 -10.06 -14.36 -16.14
N PHE A 36 -9.48 -14.19 -17.34
CA PHE A 36 -8.04 -13.91 -17.51
C PHE A 36 -7.66 -12.45 -17.24
N CYS A 37 -8.60 -11.51 -17.33
CA CYS A 37 -8.38 -10.09 -17.00
C CYS A 37 -8.65 -9.75 -15.54
N LYS A 38 -8.81 -10.72 -14.64
CA LYS A 38 -8.47 -10.50 -13.22
C LYS A 38 -6.95 -10.41 -13.17
N GLY A 39 -6.43 -9.20 -13.42
CA GLY A 39 -5.02 -8.91 -13.28
C GLY A 39 -4.55 -9.44 -11.92
N GLU A 40 -3.47 -10.19 -11.89
CA GLU A 40 -2.69 -10.36 -10.68
C GLU A 40 -2.45 -8.93 -10.19
N GLU A 41 -3.06 -8.55 -9.09
CA GLU A 41 -2.78 -7.28 -8.44
C GLU A 41 -1.28 -7.31 -8.15
N ALA A 42 -0.53 -6.46 -8.86
CA ALA A 42 0.91 -6.46 -8.77
C ALA A 42 1.30 -6.15 -7.34
N LEU A 43 1.99 -7.08 -6.68
CA LEU A 43 2.50 -6.87 -5.34
C LEU A 43 3.53 -5.73 -5.36
N VAL A 44 3.35 -4.77 -4.49
CA VAL A 44 4.24 -3.62 -4.32
C VAL A 44 5.10 -3.84 -3.08
N LYS A 45 6.39 -3.56 -3.20
CA LYS A 45 7.32 -3.57 -2.08
C LYS A 45 7.12 -2.31 -1.24
N VAL A 46 6.99 -2.50 0.06
CA VAL A 46 6.84 -1.43 1.06
C VAL A 46 7.70 -1.73 2.29
N TYR A 47 7.92 -0.73 3.12
CA TYR A 47 8.80 -0.80 4.28
C TYR A 47 8.06 -0.45 5.56
N ALA A 48 8.44 -1.12 6.66
CA ALA A 48 7.95 -0.81 7.99
C ALA A 48 8.63 0.42 8.57
N LEU A 49 7.84 1.30 9.21
CA LEU A 49 8.31 2.50 9.87
C LEU A 49 7.95 2.48 11.34
N CYS A 50 8.96 2.57 12.19
CA CYS A 50 8.80 2.80 13.63
C CYS A 50 10.00 3.56 14.17
N LYS A 51 9.92 4.01 15.43
CA LYS A 51 11.11 4.57 16.09
C LYS A 51 12.14 3.46 16.30
N PRO A 52 13.45 3.76 16.22
CA PRO A 52 14.49 2.79 16.56
C PRO A 52 14.26 2.14 17.93
N GLY A 53 14.40 0.83 18.00
CA GLY A 53 14.12 0.04 19.20
C GLY A 53 12.65 -0.24 19.49
N SER A 54 11.74 0.19 18.59
CA SER A 54 10.32 -0.20 18.58
C SER A 54 10.06 -1.18 17.44
N GLN A 55 8.92 -1.88 17.51
CA GLN A 55 8.50 -2.82 16.49
C GLN A 55 7.07 -2.51 16.02
N VAL A 56 6.78 -2.81 14.77
CA VAL A 56 5.44 -2.77 14.19
C VAL A 56 4.80 -4.15 14.31
N THR A 57 3.64 -4.22 14.93
CA THR A 57 2.92 -5.48 15.10
C THR A 57 2.21 -5.88 13.82
N VAL A 58 2.42 -7.09 13.37
CA VAL A 58 1.65 -7.76 12.30
C VAL A 58 0.51 -8.54 12.94
N ARG A 59 -0.70 -8.37 12.44
CA ARG A 59 -1.92 -8.96 12.98
C ARG A 59 -2.59 -9.92 12.00
N ARG A 60 -3.29 -10.91 12.52
CA ARG A 60 -4.00 -11.91 11.70
C ARG A 60 -5.19 -11.32 10.93
N THR A 61 -5.85 -10.32 11.50
CA THR A 61 -6.99 -9.63 10.88
C THR A 61 -6.83 -8.11 11.07
N PRO A 62 -7.49 -7.25 10.25
CA PRO A 62 -7.34 -5.80 10.29
C PRO A 62 -8.05 -5.19 11.52
N SER A 63 -7.56 -5.49 12.72
CA SER A 63 -8.10 -5.00 13.99
C SER A 63 -7.01 -4.90 15.06
N LYS A 64 -7.08 -3.84 15.88
CA LYS A 64 -6.15 -3.61 16.99
C LYS A 64 -6.13 -4.74 18.02
N GLY A 65 -7.27 -5.43 18.22
CA GLY A 65 -7.40 -6.55 19.16
C GLY A 65 -7.14 -7.92 18.53
N ALA A 66 -6.79 -7.99 17.23
CA ALA A 66 -6.51 -9.26 16.57
C ALA A 66 -5.23 -9.90 17.08
N GLN A 67 -5.15 -11.22 16.93
CA GLN A 67 -3.97 -12.01 17.27
C GLN A 67 -2.73 -11.45 16.55
N GLU A 68 -1.65 -11.29 17.29
CA GLU A 68 -0.33 -10.94 16.78
C GLU A 68 0.29 -12.16 16.12
N VAL A 69 0.78 -11.99 14.89
CA VAL A 69 1.38 -13.07 14.10
C VAL A 69 2.85 -12.80 13.79
N GLY A 70 3.33 -11.59 14.05
CA GLY A 70 4.72 -11.23 13.85
C GLY A 70 5.00 -9.78 14.21
N PHE A 71 6.27 -9.41 14.07
CA PHE A 71 6.77 -8.06 14.31
C PHE A 71 7.72 -7.68 13.18
N LEU A 72 7.74 -6.40 12.85
CA LEU A 72 8.64 -5.79 11.87
C LEU A 72 9.45 -4.70 12.57
N GLU A 73 10.72 -4.61 12.25
CA GLU A 73 11.58 -3.51 12.66
C GLU A 73 11.56 -2.39 11.60
N VAL A 74 12.16 -1.25 11.92
CA VAL A 74 12.29 -0.18 10.94
C VAL A 74 13.15 -0.63 9.76
N GLY A 75 12.65 -0.45 8.56
CA GLY A 75 13.32 -0.84 7.31
C GLY A 75 13.04 -2.27 6.86
N ASP A 76 12.37 -3.10 7.67
CA ASP A 76 11.92 -4.39 7.20
C ASP A 76 10.96 -4.21 6.03
N ASP A 77 11.24 -4.90 4.92
CA ASP A 77 10.42 -4.85 3.73
C ASP A 77 9.43 -6.02 3.66
N PHE A 78 8.31 -5.75 3.01
CA PHE A 78 7.29 -6.74 2.75
C PHE A 78 6.49 -6.37 1.50
N LEU A 79 5.69 -7.29 1.01
CA LEU A 79 4.86 -7.08 -0.17
C LEU A 79 3.42 -6.77 0.23
N THR A 80 2.74 -5.93 -0.56
CA THR A 80 1.31 -5.64 -0.41
C THR A 80 0.62 -5.60 -1.77
N ASP A 81 -0.64 -6.01 -1.81
CA ASP A 81 -1.54 -5.84 -2.96
C ASP A 81 -2.34 -4.53 -2.88
N GLY A 82 -2.07 -3.68 -1.89
CA GLY A 82 -2.82 -2.44 -1.65
C GLY A 82 -4.16 -2.64 -0.93
N THR A 83 -4.59 -3.88 -0.68
CA THR A 83 -5.83 -4.14 0.04
C THR A 83 -5.79 -3.55 1.44
N SER A 84 -6.73 -2.67 1.76
CA SER A 84 -6.82 -2.01 3.06
C SER A 84 -8.17 -2.17 3.72
N SER A 85 -8.18 -2.32 5.05
CA SER A 85 -9.39 -2.42 5.86
C SER A 85 -9.13 -1.88 7.27
N ASN A 86 -10.06 -1.09 7.82
CA ASN A 86 -9.98 -0.54 9.17
C ASN A 86 -8.66 0.18 9.51
N GLY A 87 -8.02 0.80 8.51
CA GLY A 87 -6.72 1.47 8.66
C GLY A 87 -5.52 0.51 8.67
N TYR A 88 -5.71 -0.75 8.29
CA TYR A 88 -4.65 -1.74 8.11
C TYR A 88 -4.50 -2.09 6.64
N ILE A 89 -3.27 -2.37 6.20
CA ILE A 89 -2.93 -2.87 4.88
C ILE A 89 -2.55 -4.34 4.96
N ARG A 90 -2.97 -5.12 3.97
CA ARG A 90 -2.61 -6.52 3.87
C ARG A 90 -1.16 -6.66 3.43
N CYS A 91 -0.44 -7.55 4.07
CA CYS A 91 0.99 -7.77 3.83
C CYS A 91 1.29 -9.25 3.62
N TYR A 92 2.31 -9.52 2.83
CA TYR A 92 2.76 -10.85 2.43
C TYR A 92 4.27 -10.99 2.65
N GLY A 93 4.74 -12.23 2.81
CA GLY A 93 6.15 -12.53 2.96
C GLY A 93 6.69 -12.28 4.37
N ILE A 94 5.83 -12.22 5.39
CA ILE A 94 6.21 -11.94 6.77
C ILE A 94 6.33 -13.23 7.58
N GLY A 95 7.56 -13.58 7.93
CA GLY A 95 7.87 -14.68 8.83
C GLY A 95 7.23 -16.02 8.43
N GLU A 96 6.94 -16.86 9.42
CA GLU A 96 6.35 -18.21 9.21
C GLU A 96 4.88 -18.18 8.78
N TYR A 97 4.17 -17.08 9.00
CA TYR A 97 2.74 -16.95 8.72
C TYR A 97 2.42 -16.57 7.28
N GLY A 98 3.41 -16.12 6.51
CA GLY A 98 3.29 -15.77 5.10
C GLY A 98 2.44 -14.53 4.80
N GLU A 99 1.37 -14.26 5.57
CA GLU A 99 0.50 -13.09 5.39
C GLU A 99 -0.03 -12.53 6.72
N GLY A 100 -0.40 -11.25 6.71
CA GLY A 100 -0.96 -10.56 7.87
C GLY A 100 -1.47 -9.17 7.54
N TRP A 101 -1.66 -8.36 8.57
CA TRP A 101 -2.14 -7.00 8.48
C TRP A 101 -1.28 -6.06 9.33
N VAL A 102 -0.82 -4.98 8.71
CA VAL A 102 -0.03 -3.92 9.35
C VAL A 102 -0.83 -2.62 9.34
N TYR A 103 -0.74 -1.82 10.42
CA TYR A 103 -1.41 -0.52 10.45
C TYR A 103 -0.79 0.43 9.43
N CYS A 104 -1.61 1.04 8.55
CA CYS A 104 -1.14 1.86 7.42
C CYS A 104 -0.22 3.02 7.83
N GLY A 105 -0.38 3.55 9.05
CA GLY A 105 0.46 4.64 9.55
C GLY A 105 1.93 4.25 9.77
N TYR A 106 2.26 2.97 9.73
CA TYR A 106 3.60 2.42 9.89
C TYR A 106 4.16 1.81 8.61
N VAL A 107 3.64 2.20 7.46
CA VAL A 107 4.03 1.65 6.15
C VAL A 107 4.37 2.78 5.19
N THR A 108 5.41 2.61 4.39
CA THR A 108 5.83 3.54 3.33
C THR A 108 6.36 2.79 2.13
N GLU A 109 6.31 3.42 0.95
CA GLU A 109 6.96 2.95 -0.27
C GLU A 109 8.44 3.36 -0.35
N TYR A 110 8.89 4.26 0.55
CA TYR A 110 10.26 4.77 0.58
C TYR A 110 11.10 3.98 1.56
N GLU A 111 12.23 3.46 1.11
CA GLU A 111 13.23 2.82 1.97
C GLU A 111 13.76 3.83 2.99
N PRO A 112 13.74 3.52 4.30
CA PRO A 112 14.30 4.40 5.31
C PRO A 112 15.82 4.50 5.19
N ASP A 113 16.34 5.71 4.99
CA ASP A 113 17.77 5.99 4.97
C ASP A 113 18.25 6.37 6.39
N PRO A 114 19.06 5.54 7.06
CA PRO A 114 19.53 5.83 8.42
C PRO A 114 20.51 7.01 8.44
N VAL A 115 20.24 7.98 9.31
CA VAL A 115 21.00 9.24 9.38
C VAL A 115 21.73 9.37 10.72
N PHE A 116 21.02 9.25 11.84
CA PHE A 116 21.55 9.36 13.23
C PHE A 116 22.35 10.65 13.50
N GLN A 117 21.86 11.79 13.04
CA GLN A 117 22.50 13.10 13.19
C GLN A 117 21.55 14.11 13.86
N THR A 118 22.13 15.17 14.41
CA THR A 118 21.39 16.32 14.91
C THR A 118 21.09 17.29 13.77
N TYR A 119 19.86 17.73 13.69
CA TYR A 119 19.37 18.71 12.73
C TYR A 119 18.77 19.89 13.48
N CYS A 120 18.87 21.07 12.91
CA CYS A 120 18.22 22.27 13.35
C CYS A 120 16.92 22.51 12.59
N CYS A 121 15.86 22.89 13.27
CA CYS A 121 14.59 23.27 12.64
C CYS A 121 14.71 24.67 12.03
N VAL A 122 14.45 24.77 10.72
CA VAL A 122 14.53 26.04 9.94
C VAL A 122 13.17 26.61 9.56
N ALA A 123 12.11 26.13 10.16
CA ALA A 123 10.76 26.59 9.86
C ALA A 123 10.56 28.07 10.26
N LYS A 124 9.92 28.87 9.41
CA LYS A 124 9.63 30.30 9.68
C LYS A 124 8.81 30.52 10.95
N THR A 125 8.02 29.53 11.34
CA THR A 125 7.21 29.59 12.55
C THR A 125 7.46 28.33 13.38
N ARG A 126 6.49 27.44 13.45
CA ARG A 126 6.58 26.17 14.16
C ARG A 126 6.02 25.05 13.29
N VAL A 127 6.61 23.87 13.34
CA VAL A 127 6.12 22.68 12.65
C VAL A 127 5.59 21.66 13.65
N ALA A 128 4.62 20.88 13.20
CA ALA A 128 4.03 19.85 14.04
C ALA A 128 4.82 18.55 13.95
N CYS A 129 5.24 18.02 15.08
CA CYS A 129 5.72 16.65 15.19
C CYS A 129 4.50 15.69 15.17
N ARG A 130 4.55 14.66 14.36
CA ARG A 130 3.45 13.71 14.16
C ARG A 130 3.79 12.34 14.72
N ARG A 131 2.77 11.54 15.06
CA ARG A 131 2.97 10.19 15.58
C ARG A 131 3.50 9.21 14.49
N TRP A 132 3.08 9.42 13.25
CA TRP A 132 3.53 8.74 12.03
C TRP A 132 3.39 9.70 10.84
N MET A 133 3.87 9.32 9.67
CA MET A 133 3.79 10.12 8.44
C MET A 133 2.33 10.45 8.13
N ASN A 134 2.03 11.74 7.93
CA ASN A 134 0.67 12.27 7.75
C ASN A 134 -0.32 11.99 8.91
N GLY A 135 0.16 11.45 10.03
CA GLY A 135 -0.66 11.11 11.19
C GLY A 135 -1.03 12.30 12.07
N PRO A 136 -1.71 12.04 13.19
CA PRO A 136 -2.04 13.07 14.18
C PRO A 136 -0.77 13.60 14.85
N LYS A 137 -0.86 14.81 15.40
CA LYS A 137 0.20 15.40 16.20
C LYS A 137 0.50 14.53 17.42
N VAL A 138 1.76 14.54 17.87
CA VAL A 138 2.11 13.95 19.17
C VAL A 138 1.39 14.67 20.28
N GLU A 139 1.00 13.99 21.36
CA GLU A 139 0.17 14.56 22.41
C GLU A 139 0.91 15.61 23.24
N ARG A 140 2.17 15.31 23.60
CA ARG A 140 2.98 16.20 24.43
C ARG A 140 3.99 16.95 23.57
N SER A 141 3.99 18.30 23.70
CA SER A 141 4.94 19.17 23.01
C SER A 141 5.02 18.91 21.48
N PRO A 142 3.89 19.03 20.77
CA PRO A 142 3.80 18.63 19.35
C PRO A 142 4.51 19.60 18.40
N TRP A 143 5.14 20.65 18.92
CA TRP A 143 5.69 21.72 18.11
C TRP A 143 7.21 21.78 18.20
N LEU A 144 7.85 21.89 17.04
CA LEU A 144 9.24 22.28 16.89
C LEU A 144 9.28 23.72 16.37
N VAL A 145 10.12 24.55 16.96
CA VAL A 145 10.27 25.97 16.57
C VAL A 145 11.60 26.19 15.85
N ASN A 146 11.72 27.28 15.12
CA ASN A 146 12.97 27.66 14.48
C ASN A 146 14.15 27.67 15.46
N GLY A 147 15.29 27.15 15.04
CA GLY A 147 16.49 27.05 15.86
C GLY A 147 16.46 25.92 16.91
N SER A 148 15.42 25.07 16.92
CA SER A 148 15.40 23.92 17.82
C SER A 148 16.18 22.75 17.22
N ASP A 149 17.06 22.16 18.03
CA ASP A 149 17.77 20.93 17.66
C ASP A 149 16.88 19.70 17.86
N VAL A 150 17.03 18.76 16.95
CA VAL A 150 16.35 17.48 17.00
C VAL A 150 17.23 16.36 16.45
N GLN A 151 17.27 15.25 17.15
CA GLN A 151 17.94 14.05 16.66
C GLN A 151 17.10 13.41 15.57
N VAL A 152 17.64 13.29 14.36
CA VAL A 152 17.06 12.54 13.23
C VAL A 152 17.65 11.13 13.24
N PHE A 153 16.78 10.14 13.18
CA PHE A 153 17.17 8.72 13.14
C PHE A 153 17.28 8.20 11.71
N TYR A 154 16.30 8.54 10.87
CA TYR A 154 16.28 8.18 9.45
C TYR A 154 15.35 9.13 8.67
N ILE A 155 15.52 9.12 7.36
CA ILE A 155 14.64 9.83 6.41
C ILE A 155 13.99 8.78 5.50
N ALA A 156 12.69 8.94 5.24
CA ALA A 156 11.94 8.11 4.29
C ALA A 156 11.07 9.03 3.42
N GLY A 157 11.43 9.17 2.14
CA GLY A 157 10.83 10.17 1.26
C GLY A 157 10.96 11.58 1.85
N ASP A 158 9.85 12.31 1.92
CA ASP A 158 9.80 13.68 2.45
C ASP A 158 9.69 13.75 3.98
N TRP A 159 9.88 12.65 4.70
CA TRP A 159 9.69 12.59 6.15
C TRP A 159 10.93 12.14 6.89
N ALA A 160 11.26 12.86 7.96
CA ALA A 160 12.28 12.47 8.92
C ALA A 160 11.62 11.89 10.18
N CYS A 161 12.09 10.73 10.63
CA CYS A 161 11.81 10.19 11.95
C CYS A 161 12.78 10.79 12.95
N THR A 162 12.26 11.47 13.97
CA THR A 162 13.06 12.20 14.95
C THR A 162 12.75 11.77 16.38
N SER A 163 13.57 12.22 17.32
CA SER A 163 13.32 12.04 18.76
C SER A 163 11.97 12.62 19.22
N ARG A 164 11.41 13.57 18.46
CA ARG A 164 10.14 14.25 18.76
C ARG A 164 8.94 13.67 18.02
N GLY A 165 9.14 12.85 16.99
CA GLY A 165 8.12 12.31 16.11
C GLY A 165 8.50 12.48 14.63
N TYR A 166 7.53 12.33 13.74
CA TYR A 166 7.76 12.52 12.31
C TYR A 166 7.55 13.97 11.91
N ILE A 167 8.48 14.50 11.11
CA ILE A 167 8.51 15.89 10.64
C ILE A 167 8.84 15.85 9.15
N GLN A 168 8.29 16.74 8.33
CA GLN A 168 8.71 16.90 6.95
C GLN A 168 10.16 17.34 6.89
N SER A 169 11.00 16.68 6.10
CA SER A 169 12.45 16.89 6.03
C SER A 169 12.83 18.27 5.53
N GLU A 170 11.97 18.92 4.73
CA GLU A 170 12.15 20.31 4.26
C GLU A 170 12.32 21.35 5.38
N TRP A 171 11.88 21.03 6.61
CA TRP A 171 11.99 21.89 7.78
C TRP A 171 13.24 21.64 8.63
N LEU A 172 14.15 20.80 8.15
CA LEU A 172 15.33 20.37 8.89
C LEU A 172 16.59 20.62 8.06
N GLU A 173 17.59 21.23 8.68
CA GLU A 173 18.94 21.37 8.14
C GLU A 173 19.96 20.71 9.07
N VAL A 174 21.03 20.16 8.51
CA VAL A 174 22.13 19.62 9.33
C VAL A 174 22.70 20.76 10.15
N ASP A 175 22.80 20.56 11.48
CA ASP A 175 23.41 21.54 12.36
C ASP A 175 24.89 21.71 11.95
N PRO A 176 25.33 22.90 11.50
CA PRO A 176 26.74 23.16 11.25
C PRO A 176 27.43 23.28 12.61
N GLN A 177 28.00 22.17 13.08
CA GLN A 177 28.85 22.16 14.28
C GLN A 177 30.10 23.03 14.11
#